data_c9ef8f2124452117a1e25628a00e83e7
#
_entry.id   c9ef8f2124452117a1e25628a00e83e7
#
_cell.length_a   1.000
_cell.length_b   1.000
_cell.length_c   1.000
_cell.angle_alpha   90.00
_cell.angle_beta   90.00
_cell.angle_gamma   90.00
#
_symmetry.space_group_name_H-M   'P 1'
#
loop_
_entity.id
_entity.type
_entity.pdbx_description
1 polymer ?
#
loop_
_entity_poly.entity_id
_entity_poly.type
_entity_poly.pdbx_seq_one_letter_code
_entity_poly.pdbx_strand_id
1 'polypeptide(L)'
;MKTIYDTGKRTSELLQDLKQLVEIPSVRDERTAGASAPFGKEIRNAMDVFLQIAQREGFSVHDFDGYAVDARLGEGDDYIGVLAHLDVVEAGERSHWHGDPFQMQEIDGMLYGRGVNDDKGPLLAALYAMARIRQEGRTLYHPIRLIAGGAEETTWECMEHYFKHNPQPIFGFSPDGNFPIVNGEKGILQVRFLLNADSDISLHCKERLHIVCDDLQVIVPKGSDVSFVERTNLIEVMQDGIKITYRGVRALSRNPQRGDNAIFKFVKDFHGHLDQAGSLYPMVNMIYENFLDDFYGKKSGLYHEDAAMGCGSVCLMSLNTQDGQLELCVDVRYVRSTDEQSLLHTLRKTAQHYGCELEVLRHKRLLYVAEDSTLIQSLKTAYHRVMKEDAGGSCTLLYLL
;
A
#
# COMPACT_ATOMS: atom_id res chain seq x y z
N MET A 1 -37.79 5.17 28.96
CA MET A 1 -37.36 3.76 28.90
C MET A 1 -36.01 3.72 28.15
N LYS A 2 -34.88 3.42 28.82
CA LYS A 2 -33.64 3.22 28.10
C LYS A 2 -33.78 1.92 27.31
N THR A 3 -33.85 1.97 26.01
CA THR A 3 -33.80 0.80 25.15
C THR A 3 -32.49 0.11 25.44
N ILE A 4 -32.54 -1.09 26.01
CA ILE A 4 -31.35 -1.91 26.25
C ILE A 4 -30.82 -2.25 24.86
N TYR A 5 -29.62 -1.78 24.55
CA TYR A 5 -28.92 -2.14 23.32
C TYR A 5 -28.58 -3.63 23.38
N ASP A 6 -29.31 -4.44 22.61
CA ASP A 6 -29.06 -5.88 22.52
C ASP A 6 -27.82 -6.13 21.66
N THR A 7 -26.67 -6.19 22.34
CA THR A 7 -25.37 -6.37 21.66
C THR A 7 -25.30 -7.71 20.91
N GLY A 8 -25.92 -8.77 21.42
CA GLY A 8 -25.91 -10.08 20.76
C GLY A 8 -26.66 -10.07 19.43
N LYS A 9 -27.88 -9.51 19.39
CA LYS A 9 -28.67 -9.37 18.17
C LYS A 9 -27.95 -8.49 17.15
N ARG A 10 -27.41 -7.34 17.58
CA ARG A 10 -26.71 -6.39 16.70
C ARG A 10 -25.42 -6.98 16.13
N THR A 11 -24.69 -7.76 16.90
CA THR A 11 -23.51 -8.50 16.38
C THR A 11 -23.92 -9.51 15.31
N SER A 12 -25.01 -10.25 15.52
CA SER A 12 -25.49 -11.19 14.49
C SER A 12 -25.92 -10.49 13.21
N GLU A 13 -26.57 -9.32 13.31
CA GLU A 13 -26.95 -8.51 12.14
C GLU A 13 -25.70 -7.99 11.41
N LEU A 14 -24.70 -7.46 12.12
CA LEU A 14 -23.43 -7.03 11.53
C LEU A 14 -22.73 -8.17 10.80
N LEU A 15 -22.64 -9.36 11.41
CA LEU A 15 -22.00 -10.52 10.78
C LEU A 15 -22.75 -11.00 9.53
N GLN A 16 -24.07 -10.88 9.50
CA GLN A 16 -24.86 -11.20 8.33
C GLN A 16 -24.61 -10.19 7.20
N ASP A 17 -24.55 -8.89 7.50
CA ASP A 17 -24.22 -7.85 6.52
C ASP A 17 -22.80 -7.99 6.01
N LEU A 18 -21.84 -8.29 6.90
CA LEU A 18 -20.45 -8.52 6.52
C LEU A 18 -20.34 -9.72 5.55
N LYS A 19 -21.04 -10.79 5.85
CA LYS A 19 -21.09 -11.96 4.97
C LYS A 19 -21.61 -11.56 3.58
N GLN A 20 -22.67 -10.77 3.51
CA GLN A 20 -23.23 -10.30 2.25
C GLN A 20 -22.23 -9.44 1.44
N LEU A 21 -21.47 -8.57 2.10
CA LEU A 21 -20.43 -7.77 1.43
C LEU A 21 -19.24 -8.63 1.00
N VAL A 22 -18.79 -9.57 1.81
CA VAL A 22 -17.66 -10.45 1.49
C VAL A 22 -17.96 -11.36 0.29
N GLU A 23 -19.22 -11.79 0.11
CA GLU A 23 -19.67 -12.60 -1.03
C GLU A 23 -19.55 -11.85 -2.37
N ILE A 24 -19.37 -10.52 -2.37
CA ILE A 24 -19.13 -9.72 -3.56
C ILE A 24 -17.62 -9.62 -3.79
N PRO A 25 -17.06 -10.20 -4.88
CA PRO A 25 -15.64 -10.11 -5.21
C PRO A 25 -15.31 -8.76 -5.83
N SER A 26 -15.36 -7.70 -5.03
CA SER A 26 -15.21 -6.30 -5.44
C SER A 26 -13.75 -5.95 -5.81
N VAL A 27 -13.17 -6.73 -6.69
CA VAL A 27 -11.86 -6.49 -7.32
C VAL A 27 -12.05 -5.56 -8.51
N ARG A 28 -11.12 -4.62 -8.71
CA ARG A 28 -11.12 -3.71 -9.87
C ARG A 28 -11.10 -4.50 -11.18
N ASP A 29 -12.03 -4.20 -12.09
CA ASP A 29 -12.12 -4.84 -13.39
C ASP A 29 -12.50 -3.83 -14.48
N GLU A 30 -11.48 -3.36 -15.22
CA GLU A 30 -11.63 -2.40 -16.31
C GLU A 30 -12.54 -2.90 -17.44
N ARG A 31 -12.70 -4.22 -17.61
CA ARG A 31 -13.54 -4.81 -18.66
C ARG A 31 -15.03 -4.60 -18.40
N THR A 32 -15.40 -4.36 -17.14
CA THR A 32 -16.79 -4.12 -16.71
C THR A 32 -17.00 -2.69 -16.25
N ALA A 33 -15.99 -1.82 -16.40
CA ALA A 33 -16.07 -0.42 -16.04
C ALA A 33 -17.04 0.36 -16.95
N GLY A 34 -17.70 1.38 -16.39
CA GLY A 34 -18.66 2.22 -17.07
C GLY A 34 -18.97 3.50 -16.30
N ALA A 35 -19.81 4.37 -16.84
CA ALA A 35 -20.06 5.71 -16.31
C ALA A 35 -20.49 5.74 -14.82
N SER A 36 -21.29 4.77 -14.38
CA SER A 36 -21.72 4.63 -12.96
C SER A 36 -20.98 3.55 -12.18
N ALA A 37 -19.98 2.93 -12.78
CA ALA A 37 -19.16 1.86 -12.23
C ALA A 37 -17.70 2.02 -12.69
N PRO A 38 -17.03 3.12 -12.37
CA PRO A 38 -15.72 3.45 -12.94
C PRO A 38 -14.64 2.40 -12.67
N PHE A 39 -14.79 1.63 -11.61
CA PHE A 39 -13.84 0.59 -11.19
C PHE A 39 -14.31 -0.84 -11.46
N GLY A 40 -15.46 -0.99 -12.13
CA GLY A 40 -16.03 -2.28 -12.48
C GLY A 40 -17.32 -2.62 -11.72
N LYS A 41 -18.04 -3.59 -12.27
CA LYS A 41 -19.39 -3.97 -11.82
C LYS A 41 -19.44 -4.45 -10.37
N GLU A 42 -18.46 -5.24 -9.93
CA GLU A 42 -18.53 -5.84 -8.60
C GLU A 42 -18.23 -4.82 -7.48
N ILE A 43 -17.40 -3.81 -7.73
CA ILE A 43 -17.23 -2.68 -6.81
C ILE A 43 -18.54 -1.88 -6.72
N ARG A 44 -19.21 -1.64 -7.84
CA ARG A 44 -20.53 -1.00 -7.86
C ARG A 44 -21.56 -1.80 -7.05
N ASN A 45 -21.60 -3.13 -7.23
CA ASN A 45 -22.48 -4.00 -6.46
C ASN A 45 -22.22 -3.89 -4.94
N ALA A 46 -20.95 -3.84 -4.52
CA ALA A 46 -20.59 -3.66 -3.12
C ALA A 46 -21.08 -2.30 -2.57
N MET A 47 -20.95 -1.23 -3.36
CA MET A 47 -21.48 0.08 -2.99
C MET A 47 -23.00 0.07 -2.85
N ASP A 48 -23.72 -0.55 -3.77
CA ASP A 48 -25.18 -0.66 -3.72
C ASP A 48 -25.67 -1.41 -2.47
N VAL A 49 -24.99 -2.49 -2.11
CA VAL A 49 -25.31 -3.25 -0.89
C VAL A 49 -25.01 -2.43 0.36
N PHE A 50 -23.87 -1.73 0.40
CA PHE A 50 -23.53 -0.83 1.53
C PHE A 50 -24.58 0.28 1.69
N LEU A 51 -24.99 0.93 0.60
CA LEU A 51 -26.03 1.97 0.63
C LEU A 51 -27.37 1.43 1.17
N GLN A 52 -27.77 0.22 0.77
CA GLN A 52 -28.99 -0.44 1.27
C GLN A 52 -28.88 -0.72 2.78
N ILE A 53 -27.75 -1.22 3.25
CA ILE A 53 -27.49 -1.45 4.70
C ILE A 53 -27.58 -0.14 5.45
N ALA A 54 -26.91 0.90 4.98
CA ALA A 54 -26.89 2.22 5.62
C ALA A 54 -28.28 2.87 5.67
N GLN A 55 -29.06 2.77 4.60
CA GLN A 55 -30.46 3.25 4.56
C GLN A 55 -31.35 2.47 5.54
N ARG A 56 -31.21 1.14 5.61
CA ARG A 56 -31.92 0.31 6.60
C ARG A 56 -31.59 0.73 8.03
N GLU A 57 -30.33 1.10 8.30
CA GLU A 57 -29.89 1.63 9.59
C GLU A 57 -30.35 3.08 9.82
N GLY A 58 -31.00 3.71 8.85
CA GLY A 58 -31.65 5.03 8.96
C GLY A 58 -30.72 6.21 8.74
N PHE A 59 -29.67 6.05 7.96
CA PHE A 59 -28.79 7.13 7.54
C PHE A 59 -29.26 7.75 6.21
N SER A 60 -28.93 9.02 6.01
CA SER A 60 -28.92 9.61 4.68
C SER A 60 -27.70 9.09 3.92
N VAL A 61 -27.87 8.74 2.65
CA VAL A 61 -26.80 8.15 1.83
C VAL A 61 -26.68 8.90 0.51
N HIS A 62 -25.45 8.95 0.00
CA HIS A 62 -25.14 9.62 -1.27
C HIS A 62 -24.18 8.76 -2.07
N ASP A 63 -24.34 8.84 -3.38
CA ASP A 63 -23.50 8.19 -4.38
C ASP A 63 -22.79 9.30 -5.20
N PHE A 64 -21.50 9.18 -5.36
CA PHE A 64 -20.65 10.10 -6.11
C PHE A 64 -20.15 9.41 -7.38
N ASP A 65 -21.09 9.24 -8.33
CA ASP A 65 -20.84 8.68 -9.67
C ASP A 65 -20.19 7.27 -9.64
N GLY A 66 -20.40 6.49 -8.57
CA GLY A 66 -19.78 5.18 -8.38
C GLY A 66 -18.28 5.22 -8.05
N TYR A 67 -17.69 6.40 -7.80
CA TYR A 67 -16.33 6.53 -7.28
C TYR A 67 -16.28 6.25 -5.78
N ALA A 68 -17.20 6.85 -5.04
CA ALA A 68 -17.36 6.67 -3.61
C ALA A 68 -18.82 6.82 -3.21
N VAL A 69 -19.15 6.30 -2.04
CA VAL A 69 -20.46 6.46 -1.41
C VAL A 69 -20.30 6.93 0.02
N ASP A 70 -21.30 7.61 0.59
CA ASP A 70 -21.27 7.97 2.00
C ASP A 70 -22.59 7.68 2.73
N ALA A 71 -22.47 7.48 4.05
CA ALA A 71 -23.57 7.42 4.99
C ALA A 71 -23.40 8.54 6.03
N ARG A 72 -24.45 9.35 6.26
CA ARG A 72 -24.38 10.56 7.11
C ARG A 72 -25.26 10.47 8.32
N LEU A 73 -24.72 10.88 9.45
CA LEU A 73 -25.43 11.12 10.70
C LEU A 73 -25.31 12.58 11.08
N GLY A 74 -26.41 13.34 10.97
CA GLY A 74 -26.46 14.80 11.13
C GLY A 74 -26.19 15.55 9.82
N GLU A 75 -26.40 16.88 9.87
CA GLU A 75 -26.29 17.79 8.74
C GLU A 75 -25.20 18.83 8.98
N GLY A 76 -24.50 19.24 7.92
CA GLY A 76 -23.49 20.31 7.96
C GLY A 76 -22.17 19.91 7.31
N ASP A 77 -21.32 20.92 7.07
CA ASP A 77 -20.03 20.77 6.38
C ASP A 77 -18.83 20.64 7.33
N ASP A 78 -18.98 21.07 8.59
CA ASP A 78 -18.00 20.86 9.66
C ASP A 78 -18.19 19.47 10.27
N TYR A 79 -17.78 18.44 9.58
CA TYR A 79 -18.04 17.04 9.93
C TYR A 79 -16.79 16.27 10.36
N ILE A 80 -17.01 15.14 11.04
CA ILE A 80 -16.01 14.14 11.32
C ILE A 80 -16.10 13.08 10.21
N GLY A 81 -15.00 12.85 9.50
CA GLY A 81 -14.88 11.84 8.46
C GLY A 81 -14.38 10.50 9.01
N VAL A 82 -15.06 9.42 8.63
CA VAL A 82 -14.54 8.05 8.79
C VAL A 82 -14.33 7.50 7.40
N LEU A 83 -13.07 7.22 7.04
CA LEU A 83 -12.73 6.72 5.70
C LEU A 83 -12.53 5.23 5.73
N ALA A 84 -13.17 4.58 4.77
CA ALA A 84 -13.12 3.15 4.55
C ALA A 84 -13.17 2.86 3.05
N HIS A 85 -13.06 1.61 2.66
CA HIS A 85 -13.18 1.22 1.26
C HIS A 85 -13.98 -0.08 1.07
N LEU A 86 -14.43 -0.30 -0.17
CA LEU A 86 -15.23 -1.46 -0.57
C LEU A 86 -14.52 -2.32 -1.62
N ASP A 87 -13.53 -1.77 -2.32
CA ASP A 87 -12.68 -2.57 -3.21
C ASP A 87 -11.76 -3.49 -2.40
N VAL A 88 -11.33 -4.56 -3.03
CA VAL A 88 -10.42 -5.54 -2.44
C VAL A 88 -9.41 -5.98 -3.48
N VAL A 89 -8.20 -6.35 -3.04
CA VAL A 89 -7.21 -6.98 -3.91
C VAL A 89 -7.65 -8.39 -4.33
N GLU A 90 -7.06 -8.89 -5.41
CA GLU A 90 -7.24 -10.27 -5.84
C GLU A 90 -6.96 -11.27 -4.71
N ALA A 91 -7.68 -12.39 -4.72
CA ALA A 91 -7.51 -13.43 -3.69
C ALA A 91 -6.12 -14.10 -3.71
N GLY A 92 -5.39 -14.02 -4.82
CA GLY A 92 -4.15 -14.75 -5.00
C GLY A 92 -4.38 -16.26 -5.16
N GLU A 93 -3.44 -17.06 -4.64
CA GLU A 93 -3.54 -18.52 -4.76
C GLU A 93 -4.59 -19.08 -3.79
N ARG A 94 -5.60 -19.75 -4.33
CA ARG A 94 -6.72 -20.32 -3.55
C ARG A 94 -6.28 -21.36 -2.51
N SER A 95 -5.17 -22.03 -2.73
CA SER A 95 -4.58 -22.99 -1.78
C SER A 95 -4.14 -22.38 -0.45
N HIS A 96 -3.99 -21.07 -0.38
CA HIS A 96 -3.65 -20.34 0.85
C HIS A 96 -4.88 -19.97 1.71
N TRP A 97 -6.09 -20.31 1.24
CA TRP A 97 -7.34 -20.02 1.93
C TRP A 97 -7.96 -21.29 2.52
N HIS A 98 -8.69 -21.15 3.61
CA HIS A 98 -9.45 -22.25 4.21
C HIS A 98 -10.67 -22.71 3.37
N GLY A 99 -10.95 -22.01 2.26
CA GLY A 99 -12.05 -22.29 1.35
C GLY A 99 -12.14 -21.24 0.26
N ASP A 100 -13.35 -20.89 -0.17
CA ASP A 100 -13.50 -19.78 -1.12
C ASP A 100 -13.24 -18.45 -0.40
N PRO A 101 -12.27 -17.63 -0.87
CA PRO A 101 -11.94 -16.34 -0.25
C PRO A 101 -13.11 -15.34 -0.22
N PHE A 102 -14.11 -15.51 -1.11
CA PHE A 102 -15.31 -14.68 -1.15
C PHE A 102 -16.52 -15.33 -0.48
N GLN A 103 -16.29 -16.35 0.35
CA GLN A 103 -17.28 -16.93 1.26
C GLN A 103 -16.78 -16.84 2.69
N MET A 104 -17.33 -15.89 3.44
CA MET A 104 -16.93 -15.70 4.83
C MET A 104 -17.14 -16.97 5.63
N GLN A 105 -16.11 -17.42 6.34
CA GLN A 105 -16.11 -18.59 7.23
C GLN A 105 -15.75 -18.17 8.65
N GLU A 106 -16.39 -18.81 9.60
CA GLU A 106 -16.02 -18.71 11.02
C GLU A 106 -15.37 -20.04 11.45
N ILE A 107 -14.10 -19.97 11.89
CA ILE A 107 -13.32 -21.12 12.33
C ILE A 107 -12.70 -20.74 13.68
N ASP A 108 -13.02 -21.50 14.74
CA ASP A 108 -12.51 -21.26 16.09
C ASP A 108 -12.73 -19.81 16.60
N GLY A 109 -13.87 -19.21 16.25
CA GLY A 109 -14.22 -17.84 16.63
C GLY A 109 -13.51 -16.74 15.83
N MET A 110 -12.76 -17.11 14.80
CA MET A 110 -12.10 -16.19 13.87
C MET A 110 -12.84 -16.16 12.55
N LEU A 111 -12.96 -14.97 11.95
CA LEU A 111 -13.58 -14.78 10.65
C LEU A 111 -12.52 -14.78 9.54
N TYR A 112 -12.75 -15.56 8.49
CA TYR A 112 -11.89 -15.68 7.32
C TYR A 112 -12.66 -15.30 6.06
N GLY A 113 -12.04 -14.48 5.21
CA GLY A 113 -12.58 -14.06 3.93
C GLY A 113 -11.87 -12.80 3.40
N ARG A 114 -11.83 -12.62 2.09
CA ARG A 114 -11.27 -11.42 1.47
C ARG A 114 -12.15 -10.20 1.81
N GLY A 115 -11.58 -9.17 2.41
CA GLY A 115 -12.29 -7.98 2.86
C GLY A 115 -12.86 -8.07 4.29
N VAL A 116 -12.76 -9.21 4.98
CA VAL A 116 -13.22 -9.32 6.38
C VAL A 116 -12.49 -8.34 7.30
N ASN A 117 -11.20 -8.16 7.11
CA ASN A 117 -10.37 -7.25 7.91
C ASN A 117 -9.97 -5.99 7.14
N ASP A 118 -9.92 -6.04 5.83
CA ASP A 118 -9.43 -5.00 4.93
C ASP A 118 -10.41 -4.88 3.75
N ASP A 119 -11.41 -3.96 3.77
CA ASP A 119 -11.81 -3.07 4.88
C ASP A 119 -13.31 -3.18 5.18
N LYS A 120 -14.05 -4.16 4.55
CA LYS A 120 -15.52 -4.32 4.70
C LYS A 120 -15.97 -4.52 6.15
N GLY A 121 -15.17 -5.25 6.94
CA GLY A 121 -15.46 -5.48 8.36
C GLY A 121 -15.37 -4.20 9.18
N PRO A 122 -14.23 -3.50 9.19
CA PRO A 122 -14.07 -2.21 9.85
C PRO A 122 -15.08 -1.14 9.37
N LEU A 123 -15.38 -1.07 8.06
CA LEU A 123 -16.43 -0.23 7.50
C LEU A 123 -17.79 -0.47 8.17
N LEU A 124 -18.22 -1.73 8.26
CA LEU A 124 -19.48 -2.07 8.92
C LEU A 124 -19.44 -1.85 10.44
N ALA A 125 -18.31 -2.11 11.07
CA ALA A 125 -18.13 -1.80 12.50
C ALA A 125 -18.34 -0.30 12.76
N ALA A 126 -17.80 0.57 11.91
CA ALA A 126 -18.03 2.02 11.98
C ALA A 126 -19.50 2.38 11.75
N LEU A 127 -20.17 1.79 10.74
CA LEU A 127 -21.59 2.02 10.46
C LEU A 127 -22.46 1.64 11.67
N TYR A 128 -22.21 0.47 12.26
CA TYR A 128 -22.96 -0.01 13.43
C TYR A 128 -22.66 0.82 14.70
N ALA A 129 -21.47 1.35 14.84
CA ALA A 129 -21.14 2.30 15.91
C ALA A 129 -21.93 3.61 15.74
N MET A 130 -22.04 4.14 14.53
CA MET A 130 -22.88 5.30 14.22
C MET A 130 -24.36 5.01 14.48
N ALA A 131 -24.86 3.81 14.09
CA ALA A 131 -26.24 3.41 14.37
C ALA A 131 -26.53 3.36 15.88
N ARG A 132 -25.57 2.92 16.68
CA ARG A 132 -25.69 2.96 18.14
C ARG A 132 -25.78 4.38 18.68
N ILE A 133 -24.93 5.30 18.23
CA ILE A 133 -24.96 6.72 18.60
C ILE A 133 -26.34 7.31 18.32
N ARG A 134 -26.90 7.02 17.13
CA ARG A 134 -28.24 7.47 16.72
C ARG A 134 -29.33 6.89 17.62
N GLN A 135 -29.32 5.60 17.91
CA GLN A 135 -30.30 4.91 18.75
C GLN A 135 -30.28 5.41 20.21
N GLU A 136 -29.09 5.74 20.74
CA GLU A 136 -28.95 6.32 22.06
C GLU A 136 -29.43 7.78 22.14
N GLY A 137 -29.77 8.39 21.00
CA GLY A 137 -30.26 9.79 20.93
C GLY A 137 -29.21 10.80 21.39
N ARG A 138 -27.92 10.51 21.16
CA ARG A 138 -26.86 11.41 21.57
C ARG A 138 -26.84 12.66 20.73
N THR A 139 -26.65 13.80 21.37
CA THR A 139 -26.42 15.07 20.68
C THR A 139 -25.01 15.03 20.05
N LEU A 140 -24.94 15.29 18.77
CA LEU A 140 -23.68 15.46 18.06
C LEU A 140 -23.29 16.93 18.05
N TYR A 141 -22.01 17.22 18.30
CA TYR A 141 -21.43 18.54 18.08
C TYR A 141 -21.08 18.79 16.63
N HIS A 142 -20.71 17.71 15.92
CA HIS A 142 -20.40 17.69 14.50
C HIS A 142 -21.11 16.49 13.86
N PRO A 143 -21.58 16.63 12.61
CA PRO A 143 -22.06 15.49 11.84
C PRO A 143 -20.95 14.44 11.66
N ILE A 144 -21.33 13.20 11.37
CA ILE A 144 -20.40 12.13 11.04
C ILE A 144 -20.70 11.67 9.61
N ARG A 145 -19.67 11.56 8.77
CA ARG A 145 -19.77 10.97 7.44
C ARG A 145 -18.87 9.74 7.38
N LEU A 146 -19.47 8.58 7.13
CA LEU A 146 -18.75 7.35 6.82
C LEU A 146 -18.65 7.27 5.32
N ILE A 147 -17.43 7.41 4.80
CA ILE A 147 -17.11 7.51 3.37
C ILE A 147 -16.46 6.21 2.96
N ALA A 148 -17.03 5.53 1.95
CA ALA A 148 -16.50 4.27 1.43
C ALA A 148 -16.05 4.46 -0.03
N GLY A 149 -14.75 4.35 -0.26
CA GLY A 149 -14.12 4.44 -1.58
C GLY A 149 -14.18 3.13 -2.36
N GLY A 150 -13.98 3.20 -3.67
CA GLY A 150 -13.94 2.04 -4.56
C GLY A 150 -12.60 1.82 -5.27
N ALA A 151 -11.54 2.50 -4.87
CA ALA A 151 -10.21 2.40 -5.51
C ALA A 151 -9.07 2.64 -4.50
N GLU A 152 -9.22 2.26 -3.24
CA GLU A 152 -8.19 2.40 -2.21
C GLU A 152 -6.97 1.55 -2.55
N GLU A 153 -7.19 0.29 -2.87
CA GLU A 153 -6.20 -0.73 -3.16
C GLU A 153 -5.43 -0.49 -4.47
N THR A 154 -5.81 0.56 -5.22
CA THR A 154 -5.25 0.82 -6.55
C THR A 154 -4.77 2.27 -6.72
N THR A 155 -5.67 3.19 -7.11
CA THR A 155 -5.31 4.52 -7.64
C THR A 155 -5.67 5.68 -6.73
N TRP A 156 -6.57 5.50 -5.75
CA TRP A 156 -7.11 6.55 -4.88
C TRP A 156 -7.99 7.61 -5.58
N GLU A 157 -8.25 7.49 -6.87
CA GLU A 157 -9.11 8.44 -7.62
C GLU A 157 -10.52 8.56 -7.03
N CYS A 158 -10.98 7.56 -6.27
CA CYS A 158 -12.24 7.62 -5.54
C CYS A 158 -12.29 8.78 -4.55
N MET A 159 -11.23 8.99 -3.77
CA MET A 159 -11.15 10.07 -2.81
C MET A 159 -10.92 11.43 -3.48
N GLU A 160 -10.10 11.47 -4.54
CA GLU A 160 -9.95 12.69 -5.33
C GLU A 160 -11.30 13.15 -5.91
N HIS A 161 -12.10 12.22 -6.42
CA HIS A 161 -13.45 12.53 -6.93
C HIS A 161 -14.39 12.99 -5.81
N TYR A 162 -14.42 12.27 -4.69
CA TYR A 162 -15.26 12.63 -3.55
C TYR A 162 -14.99 14.04 -3.04
N PHE A 163 -13.72 14.42 -2.83
CA PHE A 163 -13.34 15.73 -2.30
C PHE A 163 -13.35 16.87 -3.33
N LYS A 164 -13.59 16.60 -4.61
CA LYS A 164 -14.01 17.66 -5.57
C LYS A 164 -15.43 18.15 -5.33
N HIS A 165 -16.29 17.32 -4.73
CA HIS A 165 -17.70 17.59 -4.51
C HIS A 165 -18.05 17.87 -3.04
N ASN A 166 -17.16 17.56 -2.12
CA ASN A 166 -17.36 17.70 -0.68
C ASN A 166 -16.19 18.43 -0.02
N PRO A 167 -16.44 19.23 1.04
CA PRO A 167 -15.35 19.79 1.83
C PRO A 167 -14.57 18.69 2.55
N GLN A 168 -13.33 19.01 2.92
CA GLN A 168 -12.53 18.15 3.80
C GLN A 168 -13.15 18.10 5.20
N PRO A 169 -13.08 16.97 5.91
CA PRO A 169 -13.54 16.88 7.30
C PRO A 169 -12.67 17.73 8.23
N ILE A 170 -13.25 18.23 9.31
CA ILE A 170 -12.48 18.93 10.37
C ILE A 170 -11.55 17.97 11.13
N PHE A 171 -11.97 16.73 11.29
CA PHE A 171 -11.22 15.59 11.78
C PHE A 171 -11.59 14.37 10.97
N GLY A 172 -10.60 13.51 10.70
CA GLY A 172 -10.84 12.25 10.01
C GLY A 172 -9.95 11.13 10.55
N PHE A 173 -10.45 9.93 10.46
CA PHE A 173 -9.67 8.72 10.70
C PHE A 173 -10.17 7.58 9.81
N SER A 174 -9.31 6.60 9.58
CA SER A 174 -9.69 5.35 8.92
C SER A 174 -9.68 4.21 9.93
N PRO A 175 -10.67 3.31 9.93
CA PRO A 175 -10.64 2.09 10.72
C PRO A 175 -9.77 1.01 10.09
N ASP A 176 -9.26 1.24 8.89
CA ASP A 176 -8.42 0.34 8.12
C ASP A 176 -6.96 0.42 8.57
N GLY A 177 -6.65 -0.16 9.70
CA GLY A 177 -5.29 -0.14 10.22
C GLY A 177 -5.08 -0.94 11.49
N ASN A 178 -3.81 -1.01 11.89
CA ASN A 178 -3.43 -1.74 13.09
C ASN A 178 -3.74 -0.95 14.36
N PHE A 179 -4.22 -1.64 15.39
CA PHE A 179 -4.30 -1.09 16.73
C PHE A 179 -2.90 -0.95 17.35
N PRO A 180 -2.70 0.00 18.33
CA PRO A 180 -3.74 0.83 18.95
C PRO A 180 -4.10 2.08 18.12
N ILE A 181 -3.16 2.84 17.63
CA ILE A 181 -3.37 4.06 16.85
C ILE A 181 -2.13 4.32 16.02
N VAL A 182 -2.34 4.63 14.76
CA VAL A 182 -1.31 5.06 13.84
C VAL A 182 -1.55 6.52 13.51
N ASN A 183 -0.60 7.37 13.84
CA ASN A 183 -0.72 8.82 13.66
C ASN A 183 0.24 9.39 12.61
N GLY A 184 0.88 8.52 11.84
CA GLY A 184 1.77 8.96 10.77
C GLY A 184 2.09 7.87 9.74
N GLU A 185 2.22 8.28 8.49
CA GLU A 185 2.62 7.46 7.37
C GLU A 185 3.82 8.06 6.68
N LYS A 186 4.86 7.24 6.44
CA LYS A 186 6.05 7.68 5.69
C LYS A 186 5.65 8.05 4.26
N GLY A 187 6.25 9.11 3.74
CA GLY A 187 6.10 9.46 2.34
C GLY A 187 6.65 8.37 1.43
N ILE A 188 6.10 8.27 0.24
CA ILE A 188 6.49 7.31 -0.79
C ILE A 188 7.02 8.08 -1.98
N LEU A 189 8.25 7.79 -2.36
CA LEU A 189 8.83 8.28 -3.60
C LEU A 189 9.36 7.08 -4.39
N GLN A 190 8.69 6.75 -5.50
CA GLN A 190 9.15 5.72 -6.41
C GLN A 190 9.73 6.38 -7.63
N VAL A 191 10.95 5.99 -7.97
CA VAL A 191 11.69 6.52 -9.09
C VAL A 191 12.21 5.40 -9.98
N ARG A 192 12.42 5.74 -11.24
CA ARG A 192 13.06 4.90 -12.23
C ARG A 192 14.31 5.60 -12.74
N PHE A 193 15.45 4.90 -12.66
CA PHE A 193 16.67 5.30 -13.37
C PHE A 193 16.68 4.58 -14.72
N LEU A 194 16.88 5.35 -15.77
CA LEU A 194 16.91 4.89 -17.15
C LEU A 194 18.31 5.13 -17.74
N LEU A 195 18.90 4.10 -18.30
CA LEU A 195 20.21 4.17 -18.96
C LEU A 195 20.10 3.52 -20.35
N ASN A 196 20.48 4.23 -21.41
CA ASN A 196 20.61 3.60 -22.72
C ASN A 196 21.77 2.59 -22.68
N ALA A 197 21.46 1.34 -22.92
CA ALA A 197 22.41 0.24 -22.81
C ALA A 197 22.32 -0.66 -24.04
N ASP A 198 23.30 -0.51 -24.93
CA ASP A 198 23.55 -1.48 -26.01
C ASP A 198 24.44 -2.58 -25.47
N SER A 199 23.82 -3.67 -25.03
CA SER A 199 24.51 -4.80 -24.37
C SER A 199 23.91 -6.13 -24.77
N ASP A 200 24.81 -7.12 -24.97
CA ASP A 200 24.41 -8.51 -25.18
C ASP A 200 23.94 -9.22 -23.91
N ILE A 201 24.02 -8.54 -22.76
CA ILE A 201 23.50 -9.04 -21.47
C ILE A 201 22.09 -8.51 -21.27
N SER A 202 21.15 -9.41 -21.05
CA SER A 202 19.77 -9.02 -20.70
C SER A 202 19.42 -9.38 -19.27
N LEU A 203 18.63 -8.51 -18.66
CA LEU A 203 18.23 -8.60 -17.25
C LEU A 203 16.69 -8.59 -17.19
N HIS A 204 16.12 -9.54 -16.47
CA HIS A 204 14.68 -9.67 -16.33
C HIS A 204 14.31 -10.01 -14.90
N CYS A 205 13.52 -9.16 -14.26
CA CYS A 205 12.84 -9.51 -13.03
C CYS A 205 11.34 -9.27 -13.17
N LYS A 206 10.55 -10.00 -12.42
CA LYS A 206 9.13 -9.78 -12.36
C LYS A 206 8.88 -8.49 -11.59
N GLU A 207 8.34 -7.48 -12.27
CA GLU A 207 7.91 -6.25 -11.58
C GLU A 207 6.83 -6.58 -10.54
N ARG A 208 7.10 -6.12 -9.33
CA ARG A 208 6.15 -6.20 -8.21
C ARG A 208 6.25 -4.90 -7.43
N LEU A 209 5.19 -4.12 -7.48
CA LEU A 209 5.11 -2.88 -6.71
C LEU A 209 5.28 -3.17 -5.21
N HIS A 210 6.07 -2.33 -4.55
CA HIS A 210 6.28 -2.37 -3.09
C HIS A 210 6.94 -3.66 -2.54
N ILE A 211 7.64 -4.43 -3.39
CA ILE A 211 8.30 -5.68 -2.99
C ILE A 211 9.78 -5.61 -3.33
N VAL A 212 10.63 -6.15 -2.43
CA VAL A 212 12.05 -6.43 -2.68
C VAL A 212 12.18 -7.37 -3.86
N CYS A 213 13.11 -7.09 -4.79
CA CYS A 213 13.38 -7.99 -5.91
C CYS A 213 13.86 -9.35 -5.40
N ASP A 214 13.00 -10.37 -5.52
CA ASP A 214 13.27 -11.74 -5.04
C ASP A 214 13.64 -12.72 -6.15
N ASP A 215 13.64 -12.27 -7.42
CA ASP A 215 13.98 -13.09 -8.58
C ASP A 215 14.54 -12.18 -9.68
N LEU A 216 15.79 -12.44 -10.09
CA LEU A 216 16.41 -11.76 -11.23
C LEU A 216 17.04 -12.80 -12.16
N GLN A 217 16.68 -12.77 -13.42
CA GLN A 217 17.27 -13.58 -14.48
C GLN A 217 18.24 -12.74 -15.29
N VAL A 218 19.44 -13.22 -15.43
CA VAL A 218 20.52 -12.62 -16.23
C VAL A 218 20.85 -13.56 -17.38
N ILE A 219 20.77 -13.08 -18.61
CA ILE A 219 21.13 -13.86 -19.79
C ILE A 219 22.40 -13.24 -20.38
N VAL A 220 23.47 -14.01 -20.46
CA VAL A 220 24.73 -13.61 -21.06
C VAL A 220 24.97 -14.39 -22.35
N PRO A 221 25.80 -13.88 -23.31
CA PRO A 221 26.11 -14.56 -24.54
C PRO A 221 26.69 -15.97 -24.33
N LYS A 222 26.49 -16.84 -25.30
CA LYS A 222 27.09 -18.18 -25.28
C LYS A 222 28.61 -18.11 -25.28
N GLY A 223 29.21 -18.84 -24.34
CA GLY A 223 30.68 -18.87 -24.18
C GLY A 223 31.24 -17.80 -23.25
N SER A 224 30.37 -16.96 -22.65
CA SER A 224 30.80 -16.07 -21.58
C SER A 224 31.39 -16.84 -20.41
N ASP A 225 32.44 -16.30 -19.80
CA ASP A 225 32.94 -16.81 -18.52
C ASP A 225 31.99 -16.43 -17.41
N VAL A 226 31.44 -17.43 -16.74
CA VAL A 226 30.54 -17.27 -15.57
C VAL A 226 31.12 -17.99 -14.36
N SER A 227 32.40 -18.29 -14.34
CA SER A 227 33.07 -19.01 -13.25
C SER A 227 33.10 -18.21 -11.94
N PHE A 228 32.94 -16.89 -12.02
CA PHE A 228 32.87 -15.95 -10.91
C PHE A 228 31.49 -15.90 -10.22
N VAL A 229 30.45 -16.43 -10.89
CA VAL A 229 29.09 -16.44 -10.34
C VAL A 229 29.02 -17.38 -9.14
N GLU A 230 28.45 -16.92 -8.04
CA GLU A 230 28.32 -17.71 -6.83
C GLU A 230 27.54 -19.01 -7.10
N ARG A 231 28.08 -20.15 -6.62
CA ARG A 231 27.57 -21.51 -6.91
C ARG A 231 26.14 -21.78 -6.36
N THR A 232 25.63 -20.96 -5.50
CA THR A 232 24.26 -21.04 -5.00
C THR A 232 23.22 -20.63 -6.04
N ASN A 233 23.64 -19.91 -7.09
CA ASN A 233 22.78 -19.48 -8.17
C ASN A 233 22.57 -20.58 -9.21
N LEU A 234 21.38 -20.62 -9.80
CA LEU A 234 21.07 -21.59 -10.87
C LEU A 234 21.65 -21.09 -12.21
N ILE A 235 22.49 -21.90 -12.84
CA ILE A 235 23.09 -21.62 -14.15
C ILE A 235 22.57 -22.64 -15.15
N GLU A 236 21.94 -22.18 -16.22
CA GLU A 236 21.35 -22.99 -17.29
C GLU A 236 21.98 -22.60 -18.63
N VAL A 237 22.62 -23.54 -19.30
CA VAL A 237 23.14 -23.33 -20.67
C VAL A 237 22.00 -23.52 -21.66
N MET A 238 21.70 -22.47 -22.42
CA MET A 238 20.66 -22.44 -23.45
C MET A 238 21.27 -22.52 -24.85
N GLN A 239 20.44 -22.57 -25.88
CA GLN A 239 20.89 -22.60 -27.26
C GLN A 239 21.69 -21.33 -27.63
N ASP A 240 21.20 -20.17 -27.19
CA ASP A 240 21.68 -18.85 -27.59
C ASP A 240 22.41 -18.08 -26.48
N GLY A 241 22.63 -18.70 -25.30
CA GLY A 241 23.26 -18.01 -24.17
C GLY A 241 23.36 -18.85 -22.90
N ILE A 242 23.74 -18.21 -21.82
CA ILE A 242 23.75 -18.77 -20.47
C ILE A 242 22.80 -17.96 -19.62
N LYS A 243 21.79 -18.61 -19.04
CA LYS A 243 20.86 -17.97 -18.10
C LYS A 243 21.32 -18.24 -16.67
N ILE A 244 21.45 -17.17 -15.90
CA ILE A 244 21.77 -17.19 -14.47
C ILE A 244 20.55 -16.69 -13.72
N THR A 245 20.06 -17.44 -12.73
CA THR A 245 18.90 -17.05 -11.92
C THR A 245 19.35 -16.76 -10.50
N TYR A 246 19.21 -15.51 -10.09
CA TYR A 246 19.43 -15.04 -8.74
C TYR A 246 18.13 -15.11 -7.96
N ARG A 247 18.12 -15.88 -6.87
CA ARG A 247 16.99 -16.01 -5.96
C ARG A 247 17.25 -15.24 -4.68
N GLY A 248 16.28 -14.43 -4.31
CA GLY A 248 16.27 -13.67 -3.06
C GLY A 248 15.16 -14.15 -2.11
N VAL A 249 14.85 -13.29 -1.15
CA VAL A 249 13.74 -13.48 -0.20
C VAL A 249 12.83 -12.25 -0.26
N ARG A 250 11.56 -12.51 -0.50
CA ARG A 250 10.55 -11.46 -0.60
C ARG A 250 10.34 -10.75 0.73
N ALA A 251 10.28 -9.42 0.68
CA ALA A 251 9.83 -8.58 1.77
C ALA A 251 9.13 -7.32 1.21
N LEU A 252 8.37 -6.63 2.04
CA LEU A 252 7.81 -5.34 1.66
C LEU A 252 8.92 -4.28 1.54
N SER A 253 8.84 -3.41 0.53
CA SER A 253 9.84 -2.34 0.28
C SER A 253 10.02 -1.37 1.46
N ARG A 254 9.02 -1.25 2.32
CA ARG A 254 9.10 -0.47 3.57
C ARG A 254 9.97 -1.11 4.65
N ASN A 255 10.29 -2.40 4.52
CA ASN A 255 11.14 -3.16 5.43
C ASN A 255 12.15 -4.01 4.63
N PRO A 256 12.97 -3.40 3.74
CA PRO A 256 13.81 -4.13 2.81
C PRO A 256 14.85 -5.02 3.48
N GLN A 257 15.25 -4.68 4.70
CA GLN A 257 16.20 -5.45 5.53
C GLN A 257 15.66 -6.83 5.96
N ARG A 258 14.35 -7.10 5.78
CA ARG A 258 13.74 -8.42 6.05
C ARG A 258 13.79 -9.34 4.84
N GLY A 259 14.15 -8.80 3.68
CA GLY A 259 14.30 -9.53 2.44
C GLY A 259 15.76 -9.81 2.12
N ASP A 260 15.97 -10.50 0.99
CA ASP A 260 17.26 -10.73 0.36
C ASP A 260 17.13 -10.33 -1.11
N ASN A 261 17.81 -9.26 -1.52
CA ASN A 261 17.60 -8.65 -2.82
C ASN A 261 18.44 -9.34 -3.90
N ALA A 262 17.79 -9.94 -4.88
CA ALA A 262 18.45 -10.63 -6.01
C ALA A 262 19.34 -9.70 -6.85
N ILE A 263 19.01 -8.39 -6.94
CA ILE A 263 19.84 -7.40 -7.63
C ILE A 263 21.18 -7.22 -6.91
N PHE A 264 21.21 -7.25 -5.59
CA PHE A 264 22.45 -7.14 -4.84
C PHE A 264 23.39 -8.33 -5.08
N LYS A 265 22.84 -9.55 -5.19
CA LYS A 265 23.62 -10.74 -5.52
C LYS A 265 24.26 -10.63 -6.91
N PHE A 266 23.45 -10.23 -7.89
CA PHE A 266 23.94 -9.95 -9.24
C PHE A 266 25.07 -8.92 -9.25
N VAL A 267 24.88 -7.78 -8.58
CA VAL A 267 25.89 -6.71 -8.53
C VAL A 267 27.17 -7.18 -7.85
N LYS A 268 27.09 -7.99 -6.78
CA LYS A 268 28.28 -8.55 -6.11
C LYS A 268 29.11 -9.42 -7.05
N ASP A 269 28.43 -10.26 -7.84
CA ASP A 269 29.11 -11.15 -8.78
C ASP A 269 29.66 -10.38 -9.99
N PHE A 270 28.86 -9.50 -10.60
CA PHE A 270 29.18 -8.90 -11.90
C PHE A 270 30.04 -7.64 -11.85
N HIS A 271 29.96 -6.81 -10.81
CA HIS A 271 30.61 -5.49 -10.78
C HIS A 271 32.11 -5.54 -11.12
N GLY A 272 32.86 -6.52 -10.60
CA GLY A 272 34.30 -6.68 -10.86
C GLY A 272 34.64 -7.36 -12.19
N HIS A 273 33.64 -7.83 -12.93
CA HIS A 273 33.80 -8.64 -14.15
C HIS A 273 33.20 -7.98 -15.41
N LEU A 274 32.50 -6.87 -15.26
CA LEU A 274 32.00 -6.07 -16.38
C LEU A 274 33.12 -5.18 -16.95
N ASP A 275 33.13 -5.02 -18.28
CA ASP A 275 33.93 -4.00 -18.93
C ASP A 275 33.49 -2.61 -18.47
N GLN A 276 34.43 -1.84 -17.90
CA GLN A 276 34.16 -0.49 -17.41
C GLN A 276 33.74 0.50 -18.52
N ALA A 277 34.11 0.20 -19.76
CA ALA A 277 33.66 0.94 -20.94
C ALA A 277 32.32 0.43 -21.49
N GLY A 278 31.79 -0.66 -20.95
CA GLY A 278 30.53 -1.26 -21.39
C GLY A 278 29.31 -0.48 -20.90
N SER A 279 28.25 -0.51 -21.69
CA SER A 279 27.03 0.26 -21.46
C SER A 279 26.25 -0.10 -20.19
N LEU A 280 26.43 -1.31 -19.63
CA LEU A 280 25.81 -1.72 -18.36
C LEU A 280 26.57 -1.23 -17.12
N TYR A 281 27.88 -1.01 -17.27
CA TYR A 281 28.74 -0.71 -16.12
C TYR A 281 28.28 0.50 -15.30
N PRO A 282 27.87 1.64 -15.88
CA PRO A 282 27.47 2.80 -15.10
C PRO A 282 26.31 2.51 -14.13
N MET A 283 25.29 1.76 -14.56
CA MET A 283 24.16 1.37 -13.70
C MET A 283 24.57 0.41 -12.60
N VAL A 284 25.36 -0.62 -12.95
CA VAL A 284 25.84 -1.61 -11.98
C VAL A 284 26.77 -0.95 -10.96
N ASN A 285 27.65 -0.04 -11.42
CA ASN A 285 28.51 0.75 -10.53
C ASN A 285 27.71 1.71 -9.65
N MET A 286 26.67 2.36 -10.18
CA MET A 286 25.74 3.17 -9.38
C MET A 286 25.12 2.35 -8.24
N ILE A 287 24.63 1.14 -8.55
CA ILE A 287 24.04 0.29 -7.53
C ILE A 287 25.09 -0.13 -6.50
N TYR A 288 26.29 -0.51 -6.94
CA TYR A 288 27.39 -0.94 -6.09
C TYR A 288 27.81 0.16 -5.08
N GLU A 289 28.00 1.37 -5.56
CA GLU A 289 28.48 2.48 -4.74
C GLU A 289 27.40 3.08 -3.84
N ASN A 290 26.14 3.19 -4.32
CA ASN A 290 25.11 3.95 -3.63
C ASN A 290 24.05 3.11 -2.94
N PHE A 291 23.80 1.87 -3.37
CA PHE A 291 22.65 1.11 -2.89
C PHE A 291 22.99 -0.28 -2.35
N LEU A 292 24.15 -0.85 -2.71
CA LEU A 292 24.48 -2.22 -2.33
C LEU A 292 24.49 -2.40 -0.81
N ASP A 293 23.61 -3.28 -0.30
CA ASP A 293 23.41 -3.59 1.13
C ASP A 293 23.06 -2.35 1.99
N ASP A 294 22.52 -1.30 1.36
CA ASP A 294 22.10 -0.07 2.04
C ASP A 294 20.58 0.09 2.04
N PHE A 295 19.94 -0.44 3.06
CA PHE A 295 18.48 -0.40 3.21
C PHE A 295 17.93 0.94 3.71
N TYR A 296 18.80 1.84 4.14
CA TYR A 296 18.42 3.10 4.79
C TYR A 296 18.90 4.35 4.06
N GLY A 297 19.66 4.19 2.96
CA GLY A 297 20.14 5.29 2.13
C GLY A 297 21.35 6.03 2.68
N LYS A 298 22.18 5.39 3.52
CA LYS A 298 23.39 6.01 4.08
C LYS A 298 24.46 6.27 3.02
N LYS A 299 24.65 5.33 2.08
CA LYS A 299 25.61 5.47 1.00
C LYS A 299 25.14 6.48 -0.06
N SER A 300 23.84 6.46 -0.37
CA SER A 300 23.23 7.33 -1.38
C SER A 300 22.92 8.75 -0.90
N GLY A 301 23.15 9.06 0.38
CA GLY A 301 22.80 10.37 0.95
C GLY A 301 21.28 10.58 1.15
N LEU A 302 20.50 9.51 1.15
CA LEU A 302 19.04 9.52 1.34
C LEU A 302 18.63 9.19 2.78
N TYR A 303 19.61 9.02 3.69
CA TYR A 303 19.34 8.66 5.07
C TYR A 303 18.71 9.81 5.84
N HIS A 304 17.55 9.55 6.40
CA HIS A 304 16.87 10.41 7.35
C HIS A 304 16.25 9.58 8.46
N GLU A 305 16.27 10.12 9.66
CA GLU A 305 15.68 9.51 10.85
C GLU A 305 14.81 10.55 11.57
N ASP A 306 13.68 10.09 12.09
CA ASP A 306 12.74 10.89 12.88
C ASP A 306 12.40 10.15 14.16
N ALA A 307 12.32 10.86 15.29
CA ALA A 307 12.08 10.25 16.59
C ALA A 307 10.72 9.51 16.66
N ALA A 308 9.71 9.99 15.94
CA ALA A 308 8.37 9.36 15.91
C ALA A 308 8.26 8.29 14.83
N MET A 309 8.91 8.48 13.68
CA MET A 309 8.73 7.63 12.50
C MET A 309 9.88 6.64 12.26
N GLY A 310 10.97 6.74 13.04
CA GLY A 310 12.19 5.94 12.84
C GLY A 310 12.92 6.32 11.55
N CYS A 311 13.68 5.37 10.98
CA CYS A 311 14.46 5.59 9.76
C CYS A 311 13.60 5.50 8.50
N GLY A 312 13.95 6.28 7.48
CA GLY A 312 13.52 6.04 6.10
C GLY A 312 13.98 4.69 5.57
N SER A 313 13.55 4.27 4.39
CA SER A 313 14.05 3.06 3.74
C SER A 313 14.25 3.25 2.24
N VAL A 314 15.20 2.51 1.68
CA VAL A 314 15.51 2.47 0.24
C VAL A 314 15.49 1.02 -0.22
N CYS A 315 14.71 0.73 -1.25
CA CYS A 315 14.52 -0.61 -1.78
C CYS A 315 14.63 -0.63 -3.30
N LEU A 316 15.49 -1.48 -3.84
CA LEU A 316 15.53 -1.78 -5.25
C LEU A 316 14.46 -2.83 -5.54
N MET A 317 13.48 -2.48 -6.39
CA MET A 317 12.32 -3.32 -6.68
C MET A 317 12.49 -4.13 -7.96
N SER A 318 13.11 -3.56 -8.99
CA SER A 318 13.32 -4.23 -10.27
C SER A 318 14.53 -3.68 -11.02
N LEU A 319 15.15 -4.55 -11.84
CA LEU A 319 16.22 -4.22 -12.77
C LEU A 319 15.98 -4.99 -14.07
N ASN A 320 15.64 -4.28 -15.14
CA ASN A 320 15.24 -4.87 -16.41
C ASN A 320 16.01 -4.26 -17.58
N THR A 321 16.26 -5.05 -18.63
CA THR A 321 16.60 -4.53 -19.95
C THR A 321 15.38 -4.63 -20.85
N GLN A 322 14.98 -3.51 -21.44
CA GLN A 322 13.87 -3.42 -22.37
C GLN A 322 14.17 -2.40 -23.46
N ASP A 323 13.98 -2.77 -24.73
CA ASP A 323 14.08 -1.86 -25.89
C ASP A 323 15.40 -1.06 -25.95
N GLY A 324 16.53 -1.68 -25.58
CA GLY A 324 17.85 -1.04 -25.56
C GLY A 324 18.06 -0.09 -24.36
N GLN A 325 17.21 -0.15 -23.37
CA GLN A 325 17.35 0.57 -22.11
C GLN A 325 17.51 -0.38 -20.94
N LEU A 326 18.24 0.07 -19.93
CA LEU A 326 18.35 -0.55 -18.62
C LEU A 326 17.56 0.29 -17.63
N GLU A 327 16.58 -0.33 -16.98
CA GLU A 327 15.66 0.30 -16.04
C GLU A 327 15.86 -0.23 -14.63
N LEU A 328 16.14 0.66 -13.68
CA LEU A 328 16.19 0.35 -12.24
C LEU A 328 15.03 1.09 -11.53
N CYS A 329 14.11 0.34 -10.92
CA CYS A 329 13.07 0.92 -10.08
C CYS A 329 13.46 0.89 -8.61
N VAL A 330 13.34 2.05 -7.95
CA VAL A 330 13.69 2.25 -6.53
C VAL A 330 12.51 2.84 -5.77
N ASP A 331 12.17 2.24 -4.63
CA ASP A 331 11.18 2.76 -3.67
C ASP A 331 11.92 3.41 -2.50
N VAL A 332 11.63 4.66 -2.24
CA VAL A 332 12.16 5.42 -1.10
C VAL A 332 11.02 5.76 -0.17
N ARG A 333 11.11 5.32 1.09
CA ARG A 333 10.21 5.73 2.15
C ARG A 333 10.90 6.80 2.99
N TYR A 334 10.33 8.00 3.01
CA TYR A 334 10.93 9.11 3.73
C TYR A 334 10.10 9.54 4.95
N VAL A 335 10.77 10.13 5.91
CA VAL A 335 10.24 10.49 7.22
C VAL A 335 10.09 12.00 7.36
N ARG A 336 9.46 12.46 8.43
CA ARG A 336 9.12 13.87 8.67
C ARG A 336 10.33 14.81 8.65
N SER A 337 11.51 14.36 9.06
CA SER A 337 12.74 15.13 9.02
C SER A 337 13.32 15.32 7.61
N THR A 338 12.72 14.69 6.59
CA THR A 338 13.21 14.74 5.20
C THR A 338 12.68 15.97 4.48
N ASP A 339 13.57 16.74 3.84
CA ASP A 339 13.17 17.73 2.85
C ASP A 339 12.97 17.04 1.48
N GLU A 340 11.74 17.01 0.98
CA GLU A 340 11.37 16.35 -0.26
C GLU A 340 12.13 16.87 -1.48
N GLN A 341 12.44 18.17 -1.51
CA GLN A 341 13.18 18.78 -2.63
C GLN A 341 14.64 18.33 -2.61
N SER A 342 15.27 18.29 -1.45
CA SER A 342 16.61 17.77 -1.27
C SER A 342 16.71 16.29 -1.61
N LEU A 343 15.70 15.49 -1.25
CA LEU A 343 15.61 14.08 -1.61
C LEU A 343 15.63 13.89 -3.12
N LEU A 344 14.75 14.59 -3.85
CA LEU A 344 14.69 14.54 -5.32
C LEU A 344 15.95 15.09 -5.96
N HIS A 345 16.55 16.15 -5.40
CA HIS A 345 17.80 16.70 -5.89
C HIS A 345 18.95 15.69 -5.79
N THR A 346 19.06 14.99 -4.67
CA THR A 346 20.06 13.94 -4.44
C THR A 346 19.92 12.81 -5.47
N LEU A 347 18.70 12.31 -5.70
CA LEU A 347 18.44 11.28 -6.69
C LEU A 347 18.79 11.73 -8.11
N ARG A 348 18.42 12.97 -8.50
CA ARG A 348 18.77 13.53 -9.81
C ARG A 348 20.28 13.70 -10.00
N LYS A 349 20.97 14.15 -8.96
CA LYS A 349 22.44 14.28 -8.97
C LYS A 349 23.11 12.92 -9.15
N THR A 350 22.62 11.89 -8.45
CA THR A 350 23.08 10.51 -8.62
C THR A 350 22.84 10.02 -10.07
N ALA A 351 21.63 10.19 -10.60
CA ALA A 351 21.32 9.83 -11.97
C ALA A 351 22.27 10.51 -12.97
N GLN A 352 22.45 11.82 -12.87
CA GLN A 352 23.33 12.59 -13.74
C GLN A 352 24.80 12.12 -13.67
N HIS A 353 25.30 11.77 -12.47
CA HIS A 353 26.67 11.31 -12.28
C HIS A 353 26.97 10.01 -13.06
N TYR A 354 25.97 9.12 -13.14
CA TYR A 354 26.10 7.82 -13.85
C TYR A 354 25.49 7.83 -15.26
N GLY A 355 25.12 9.00 -15.78
CA GLY A 355 24.55 9.13 -17.12
C GLY A 355 23.16 8.57 -17.30
N CYS A 356 22.41 8.44 -16.19
CA CYS A 356 21.03 7.98 -16.20
C CYS A 356 20.04 9.16 -16.26
N GLU A 357 18.90 8.93 -16.88
CA GLU A 357 17.72 9.77 -16.70
C GLU A 357 16.97 9.32 -15.43
N LEU A 358 16.28 10.25 -14.76
CA LEU A 358 15.44 9.97 -13.60
C LEU A 358 13.99 10.33 -13.88
N GLU A 359 13.13 9.34 -13.78
CA GLU A 359 11.68 9.48 -13.84
C GLU A 359 11.06 9.28 -12.46
N VAL A 360 10.09 10.13 -12.10
CA VAL A 360 9.28 9.93 -10.87
C VAL A 360 8.04 9.16 -11.25
N LEU A 361 7.92 7.92 -10.75
CA LEU A 361 6.78 7.04 -11.03
C LEU A 361 5.60 7.32 -10.09
N ARG A 362 5.92 7.58 -8.81
CA ARG A 362 4.91 7.84 -7.78
C ARG A 362 5.49 8.74 -6.71
N HIS A 363 4.70 9.72 -6.27
CA HIS A 363 5.01 10.53 -5.10
C HIS A 363 3.76 10.67 -4.25
N LYS A 364 3.76 10.03 -3.08
CA LYS A 364 2.74 10.21 -2.04
C LYS A 364 3.40 10.95 -0.87
N ARG A 365 2.84 12.11 -0.52
CA ARG A 365 3.38 12.90 0.58
C ARG A 365 3.21 12.18 1.91
N LEU A 366 4.13 12.43 2.80
CA LEU A 366 4.08 12.01 4.19
C LEU A 366 2.85 12.58 4.89
N LEU A 367 2.22 11.76 5.73
CA LEU A 367 1.16 12.17 6.66
C LEU A 367 1.68 12.06 8.09
N TYR A 368 1.38 13.05 8.91
CA TYR A 368 1.67 13.00 10.34
C TYR A 368 0.71 13.89 11.12
N VAL A 369 0.08 13.33 12.13
CA VAL A 369 -0.75 14.04 13.10
C VAL A 369 -0.03 14.02 14.45
N ALA A 370 0.17 15.19 15.04
CA ALA A 370 0.87 15.32 16.30
C ALA A 370 0.18 14.52 17.42
N GLU A 371 0.97 13.87 18.26
CA GLU A 371 0.43 13.03 19.34
C GLU A 371 -0.41 13.81 20.35
N ASP A 372 -0.10 15.09 20.54
CA ASP A 372 -0.82 16.02 21.45
C ASP A 372 -2.08 16.63 20.80
N SER A 373 -2.36 16.34 19.53
CA SER A 373 -3.58 16.82 18.86
C SER A 373 -4.85 16.29 19.52
N THR A 374 -5.94 17.08 19.45
CA THR A 374 -7.24 16.71 19.99
C THR A 374 -7.73 15.37 19.44
N LEU A 375 -7.52 15.10 18.14
CA LEU A 375 -7.92 13.84 17.51
C LEU A 375 -7.19 12.65 18.15
N ILE A 376 -5.86 12.69 18.19
CA ILE A 376 -5.06 11.58 18.73
C ILE A 376 -5.34 11.35 20.21
N GLN A 377 -5.47 12.41 21.02
CA GLN A 377 -5.81 12.30 22.44
C GLN A 377 -7.21 11.71 22.66
N SER A 378 -8.16 12.06 21.80
CA SER A 378 -9.53 11.49 21.84
C SER A 378 -9.51 9.99 21.49
N LEU A 379 -8.78 9.60 20.45
CA LEU A 379 -8.62 8.18 20.05
C LEU A 379 -7.90 7.37 21.14
N LYS A 380 -6.81 7.89 21.73
CA LYS A 380 -6.10 7.26 22.86
C LYS A 380 -7.04 7.05 24.05
N THR A 381 -7.86 8.07 24.37
CA THR A 381 -8.85 7.97 25.45
C THR A 381 -9.90 6.91 25.16
N ALA A 382 -10.40 6.85 23.92
CA ALA A 382 -11.38 5.84 23.50
C ALA A 382 -10.80 4.43 23.57
N TYR A 383 -9.58 4.24 23.06
CA TYR A 383 -8.86 2.97 23.11
C TYR A 383 -8.68 2.48 24.57
N HIS A 384 -8.14 3.35 25.44
CA HIS A 384 -7.96 3.01 26.86
C HIS A 384 -9.27 2.61 27.56
N ARG A 385 -10.38 3.30 27.25
CA ARG A 385 -11.70 2.96 27.83
C ARG A 385 -12.17 1.56 27.47
N VAL A 386 -11.89 1.12 26.25
CA VAL A 386 -12.31 -0.20 25.73
C VAL A 386 -11.35 -1.29 26.16
N MET A 387 -10.06 -1.12 25.88
CA MET A 387 -9.05 -2.16 26.03
C MET A 387 -8.46 -2.23 27.45
N LYS A 388 -8.61 -1.16 28.26
CA LYS A 388 -7.98 -1.01 29.58
C LYS A 388 -6.47 -0.99 29.55
N GLU A 389 -5.89 -0.70 28.40
CA GLU A 389 -4.47 -0.59 28.11
C GLU A 389 -4.16 0.81 27.58
N ASP A 390 -2.93 1.25 27.74
CA ASP A 390 -2.50 2.50 27.14
C ASP A 390 -2.15 2.31 25.67
N ALA A 391 -2.69 3.18 24.82
CA ALA A 391 -2.32 3.24 23.43
C ALA A 391 -0.88 3.76 23.33
N GLY A 392 0.09 2.87 23.24
CA GLY A 392 1.46 3.22 22.85
C GLY A 392 1.44 3.85 21.45
N GLY A 393 2.15 4.97 21.26
CA GLY A 393 2.31 5.55 19.94
C GLY A 393 3.15 4.63 19.05
N SER A 394 2.62 4.16 17.94
CA SER A 394 3.40 3.54 16.88
C SER A 394 3.11 4.23 15.56
N CYS A 395 4.17 4.68 14.89
CA CYS A 395 4.06 5.11 13.51
C CYS A 395 4.14 3.89 12.59
N THR A 396 3.01 3.38 12.20
CA THR A 396 2.91 2.44 11.09
C THR A 396 1.49 2.51 10.52
N LEU A 397 1.36 2.99 9.30
CA LEU A 397 0.17 2.95 8.45
C LEU A 397 -1.21 3.12 9.14
N LEU A 398 -1.71 4.35 9.16
CA LEU A 398 -3.14 4.64 9.14
C LEU A 398 -3.36 5.92 8.33
N TYR A 399 -4.33 5.88 7.46
CA TYR A 399 -4.71 7.04 6.67
C TYR A 399 -5.47 8.02 7.58
N LEU A 400 -4.81 9.12 7.92
CA LEU A 400 -5.46 10.30 8.45
C LEU A 400 -5.62 11.29 7.30
N LEU A 401 -6.81 11.79 7.11
CA LEU A 401 -7.14 12.85 6.16
C LEU A 401 -6.66 14.20 6.62
#